data_c528df487e24227b2d2a967957201a27
#
_entry.id   c528df487e24227b2d2a967957201a27
#
_cell.length_a   1.000
_cell.length_b   1.000
_cell.length_c   1.000
_cell.angle_alpha   90.00
_cell.angle_beta   90.00
_cell.angle_gamma   90.00
#
_symmetry.space_group_name_H-M   'P 1'
#
loop_
_entity.id
_entity.type
_entity.pdbx_description
1 polymer ?
#
loop_
_entity_poly.entity_id
_entity_poly.type
_entity_poly.pdbx_seq_one_letter_code
_entity_poly.pdbx_strand_id
1 'polypeptide(L)'
;MLSFFNWFTKITGYPLFLFGFRTRIFYQNRKVQGRRIRGKAIVVSNHRSVMDFGVWMFVFLTRTLRCIVAEVTYDLNPVLHTLLKMWGAIRVDRFDNDFGFLWKSIDILKRGGVVEIFPESRIPEKDEPTPLEFKPSYVYIALQSSAPLIPVFTDGGYFSKKRSNVIIGTPVYVSELYDESKGERENIEAINAYVRSRIIELGEELEQRRKA
;
A
#
# COMPACT_ATOMS: atom_id res chain seq x y z
N MET A 1 -12.44 18.98 5.06
CA MET A 1 -13.42 18.05 4.47
C MET A 1 -12.87 16.63 4.32
N LEU A 2 -11.73 16.42 3.67
CA LEU A 2 -11.10 15.10 3.48
C LEU A 2 -10.85 14.33 4.80
N SER A 3 -10.29 14.99 5.82
CA SER A 3 -10.01 14.39 7.12
C SER A 3 -11.30 13.95 7.83
N PHE A 4 -12.34 14.76 7.80
CA PHE A 4 -13.63 14.43 8.38
C PHE A 4 -14.25 13.18 7.75
N PHE A 5 -14.28 13.10 6.41
CA PHE A 5 -14.86 11.96 5.71
C PHE A 5 -14.08 10.67 5.97
N ASN A 6 -12.75 10.73 6.00
CA ASN A 6 -11.93 9.58 6.37
C ASN A 6 -12.22 9.07 7.78
N TRP A 7 -12.36 9.97 8.75
CA TRP A 7 -12.73 9.60 10.11
C TRP A 7 -14.15 9.04 10.19
N PHE A 8 -15.10 9.66 9.52
CA PHE A 8 -16.47 9.17 9.42
C PHE A 8 -16.51 7.74 8.87
N THR A 9 -15.84 7.50 7.73
CA THR A 9 -15.75 6.15 7.14
C THR A 9 -15.11 5.15 8.09
N LYS A 10 -14.06 5.54 8.81
CA LYS A 10 -13.40 4.64 9.77
C LYS A 10 -14.27 4.30 10.96
N ILE A 11 -14.98 5.27 11.51
CA ILE A 11 -15.87 5.04 12.67
C ILE A 11 -17.05 4.17 12.23
N THR A 12 -17.74 4.52 11.16
CA THR A 12 -18.94 3.79 10.70
C THR A 12 -18.63 2.45 10.06
N GLY A 13 -17.50 2.33 9.36
CA GLY A 13 -17.06 1.10 8.70
C GLY A 13 -16.30 0.13 9.60
N TYR A 14 -15.86 0.55 10.79
CA TYR A 14 -15.08 -0.32 11.68
C TYR A 14 -15.80 -1.60 12.13
N PRO A 15 -17.10 -1.58 12.45
CA PRO A 15 -17.84 -2.81 12.73
C PRO A 15 -17.83 -3.77 11.52
N LEU A 16 -18.04 -3.26 10.31
CA LEU A 16 -17.96 -4.06 9.08
C LEU A 16 -16.54 -4.66 8.90
N PHE A 17 -15.51 -3.89 9.18
CA PHE A 17 -14.14 -4.40 9.15
C PHE A 17 -13.93 -5.55 10.15
N LEU A 18 -14.41 -5.42 11.38
CA LEU A 18 -14.27 -6.44 12.41
C LEU A 18 -15.00 -7.73 12.07
N PHE A 19 -16.25 -7.63 11.60
CA PHE A 19 -17.12 -8.78 11.38
C PHE A 19 -16.99 -9.35 9.96
N GLY A 20 -16.83 -8.50 8.94
CA GLY A 20 -16.74 -8.89 7.54
C GLY A 20 -15.34 -9.37 7.14
N PHE A 21 -14.32 -8.60 7.46
CA PHE A 21 -12.94 -8.95 7.10
C PHE A 21 -12.30 -9.90 8.12
N ARG A 22 -12.65 -9.78 9.40
CA ARG A 22 -12.11 -10.63 10.49
C ARG A 22 -10.58 -10.72 10.48
N THR A 23 -9.91 -9.63 10.13
CA THR A 23 -8.48 -9.58 9.85
C THR A 23 -7.63 -9.77 11.12
N ARG A 24 -6.68 -10.69 11.07
CA ARG A 24 -5.59 -10.81 12.04
C ARG A 24 -4.40 -10.00 11.57
N ILE A 25 -3.81 -9.23 12.48
CA ILE A 25 -2.69 -8.34 12.17
C ILE A 25 -1.43 -8.89 12.84
N PHE A 26 -0.47 -9.24 12.02
CA PHE A 26 0.86 -9.67 12.42
C PHE A 26 1.87 -8.54 12.19
N TYR A 27 3.03 -8.65 12.80
CA TYR A 27 4.11 -7.66 12.70
C TYR A 27 5.44 -8.39 12.59
N GLN A 28 6.28 -8.01 11.65
CA GLN A 28 7.65 -8.48 11.61
C GLN A 28 8.39 -8.04 12.88
N ASN A 29 8.33 -6.76 13.21
CA ASN A 29 8.81 -6.20 14.47
C ASN A 29 7.87 -5.07 14.95
N ARG A 30 6.98 -5.39 15.89
CA ARG A 30 5.98 -4.42 16.40
C ARG A 30 6.60 -3.21 17.12
N LYS A 31 7.81 -3.35 17.68
CA LYS A 31 8.50 -2.23 18.35
C LYS A 31 9.01 -1.20 17.34
N VAL A 32 9.41 -1.66 16.15
CA VAL A 32 9.88 -0.80 15.05
C VAL A 32 8.70 -0.21 14.29
N GLN A 33 7.77 -1.06 13.84
CA GLN A 33 6.59 -0.63 13.08
C GLN A 33 5.34 -1.36 13.53
N GLY A 34 4.42 -0.60 14.10
CA GLY A 34 3.08 -1.04 14.44
C GLY A 34 2.03 -0.43 13.52
N ARG A 35 0.77 -0.40 13.99
CA ARG A 35 -0.37 0.23 13.25
C ARG A 35 -0.30 1.76 13.18
N ARG A 36 0.59 2.41 13.94
CA ARG A 36 0.71 3.87 13.97
C ARG A 36 1.89 4.30 13.11
N ILE A 37 1.60 4.88 11.95
CA ILE A 37 2.60 5.51 11.09
C ILE A 37 2.91 6.90 11.64
N ARG A 38 4.18 7.19 11.89
CA ARG A 38 4.65 8.52 12.32
C ARG A 38 5.28 9.24 11.13
N GLY A 39 4.85 10.49 10.89
CA GLY A 39 5.36 11.28 9.77
C GLY A 39 4.89 10.78 8.40
N LYS A 40 5.64 11.09 7.36
CA LYS A 40 5.42 10.65 5.98
C LYS A 40 5.80 9.18 5.80
N ALA A 41 5.09 8.47 4.94
CA ALA A 41 5.44 7.10 4.55
C ALA A 41 4.72 6.68 3.26
N ILE A 42 5.30 5.71 2.57
CA ILE A 42 4.66 5.00 1.47
C ILE A 42 4.38 3.57 1.95
N VAL A 43 3.12 3.20 2.02
CA VAL A 43 2.71 1.81 2.28
C VAL A 43 2.73 1.06 0.96
N VAL A 44 3.56 0.02 0.87
CA VAL A 44 3.73 -0.79 -0.35
C VAL A 44 3.20 -2.19 -0.08
N SER A 45 2.15 -2.58 -0.79
CA SER A 45 1.45 -3.85 -0.58
C SER A 45 1.40 -4.70 -1.83
N ASN A 46 1.39 -6.03 -1.64
CA ASN A 46 0.89 -6.93 -2.67
C ASN A 46 -0.60 -6.68 -2.93
N HIS A 47 -1.12 -7.13 -4.08
CA HIS A 47 -2.52 -6.90 -4.49
C HIS A 47 -3.25 -8.23 -4.70
N ARG A 48 -4.27 -8.50 -3.87
CA ARG A 48 -5.05 -9.75 -3.88
C ARG A 48 -6.54 -9.52 -4.15
N SER A 49 -7.02 -8.30 -3.89
CA SER A 49 -8.44 -7.96 -3.99
C SER A 49 -8.63 -6.46 -4.16
N VAL A 50 -9.70 -6.05 -4.81
CA VAL A 50 -10.15 -4.65 -4.84
C VAL A 50 -10.39 -4.07 -3.44
N MET A 51 -10.54 -4.94 -2.42
CA MET A 51 -10.77 -4.54 -1.03
C MET A 51 -9.50 -4.25 -0.24
N ASP A 52 -8.31 -4.52 -0.80
CA ASP A 52 -7.04 -4.36 -0.07
C ASP A 52 -6.85 -2.94 0.46
N PHE A 53 -7.18 -1.93 -0.34
CA PHE A 53 -7.17 -0.54 0.10
C PHE A 53 -8.00 -0.32 1.38
N GLY A 54 -9.22 -0.86 1.41
CA GLY A 54 -10.10 -0.78 2.58
C GLY A 54 -9.47 -1.43 3.81
N VAL A 55 -8.83 -2.58 3.64
CA VAL A 55 -8.15 -3.29 4.74
C VAL A 55 -7.04 -2.44 5.32
N TRP A 56 -6.15 -1.89 4.49
CA TRP A 56 -5.05 -1.06 4.98
C TRP A 56 -5.55 0.25 5.61
N MET A 57 -6.62 0.84 5.09
CA MET A 57 -7.26 2.01 5.70
C MET A 57 -7.70 1.73 7.15
N PHE A 58 -8.23 0.53 7.44
CA PHE A 58 -8.63 0.12 8.78
C PHE A 58 -7.46 -0.43 9.63
N VAL A 59 -6.44 -1.00 9.02
CA VAL A 59 -5.22 -1.40 9.73
C VAL A 59 -4.48 -0.16 10.24
N PHE A 60 -4.30 0.87 9.43
CA PHE A 60 -3.63 2.12 9.81
C PHE A 60 -4.64 3.21 10.20
N LEU A 61 -5.46 2.96 11.21
CA LEU A 61 -6.58 3.81 11.63
C LEU A 61 -6.22 5.28 11.82
N THR A 62 -5.04 5.56 12.39
CA THR A 62 -4.65 6.91 12.81
C THR A 62 -4.19 7.83 11.65
N ARG A 63 -4.13 7.30 10.44
CA ARG A 63 -3.62 8.03 9.27
C ARG A 63 -4.60 7.93 8.10
N THR A 64 -4.71 9.01 7.33
CA THR A 64 -5.38 8.98 6.04
C THR A 64 -4.40 8.41 5.01
N LEU A 65 -4.69 7.21 4.51
CA LEU A 65 -3.97 6.61 3.40
C LEU A 65 -4.55 7.15 2.08
N ARG A 66 -3.69 7.61 1.20
CA ARG A 66 -4.07 8.08 -0.13
C ARG A 66 -3.61 7.06 -1.15
N CYS A 67 -4.51 6.18 -1.52
CA CYS A 67 -4.23 5.09 -2.45
C CYS A 67 -4.08 5.63 -3.88
N ILE A 68 -3.08 5.12 -4.59
CA ILE A 68 -2.97 5.31 -6.04
C ILE A 68 -3.89 4.31 -6.72
N VAL A 69 -4.87 4.81 -7.48
CA VAL A 69 -5.94 4.02 -8.10
C VAL A 69 -5.96 4.26 -9.60
N ALA A 70 -5.99 3.15 -10.36
CA ALA A 70 -6.07 3.20 -11.81
C ALA A 70 -7.38 3.87 -12.30
N GLU A 71 -7.30 4.58 -13.42
CA GLU A 71 -8.42 5.27 -14.07
C GLU A 71 -9.63 4.37 -14.27
N VAL A 72 -9.42 3.13 -14.71
CA VAL A 72 -10.49 2.13 -14.95
C VAL A 72 -11.33 1.88 -13.70
N THR A 73 -10.67 1.82 -12.53
CA THR A 73 -11.37 1.64 -11.25
C THR A 73 -11.96 2.95 -10.75
N TYR A 74 -11.22 4.04 -10.95
CA TYR A 74 -11.62 5.37 -10.50
C TYR A 74 -12.88 5.86 -11.21
N ASP A 75 -13.00 5.56 -12.49
CA ASP A 75 -14.08 6.00 -13.36
C ASP A 75 -15.15 4.92 -13.60
N LEU A 76 -15.13 3.81 -12.85
CA LEU A 76 -16.05 2.68 -13.00
C LEU A 76 -17.53 3.10 -12.86
N ASN A 77 -17.84 3.94 -11.89
CA ASN A 77 -19.17 4.53 -11.72
C ASN A 77 -19.10 5.83 -10.88
N PRO A 78 -20.09 6.73 -11.00
CA PRO A 78 -20.08 8.03 -10.33
C PRO A 78 -20.04 7.96 -8.79
N VAL A 79 -20.62 6.94 -8.19
CA VAL A 79 -20.62 6.78 -6.73
C VAL A 79 -19.22 6.43 -6.24
N LEU A 80 -18.59 5.43 -6.87
CA LEU A 80 -17.22 5.04 -6.53
C LEU A 80 -16.23 6.19 -6.79
N HIS A 81 -16.37 6.90 -7.93
CA HIS A 81 -15.59 8.09 -8.23
C HIS A 81 -15.66 9.11 -7.08
N THR A 82 -16.88 9.43 -6.64
CA THR A 82 -17.08 10.39 -5.55
C THR A 82 -16.47 9.90 -4.24
N LEU A 83 -16.64 8.62 -3.89
CA LEU A 83 -16.06 8.03 -2.68
C LEU A 83 -14.53 8.06 -2.72
N LEU A 84 -13.91 7.63 -3.81
CA LEU A 84 -12.46 7.64 -3.97
C LEU A 84 -11.90 9.06 -3.85
N LYS A 85 -12.56 10.04 -4.46
CA LYS A 85 -12.20 11.47 -4.33
C LYS A 85 -12.32 11.96 -2.88
N MET A 86 -13.37 11.57 -2.18
CA MET A 86 -13.59 11.93 -0.77
C MET A 86 -12.59 11.23 0.16
N TRP A 87 -12.11 10.04 -0.15
CA TRP A 87 -11.01 9.38 0.57
C TRP A 87 -9.63 9.95 0.19
N GLY A 88 -9.56 10.77 -0.87
CA GLY A 88 -8.32 11.41 -1.32
C GLY A 88 -7.44 10.49 -2.14
N ALA A 89 -8.02 9.50 -2.81
CA ALA A 89 -7.33 8.64 -3.74
C ALA A 89 -6.66 9.46 -4.86
N ILE A 90 -5.54 8.97 -5.34
CA ILE A 90 -4.76 9.56 -6.42
C ILE A 90 -5.06 8.77 -7.68
N ARG A 91 -5.74 9.39 -8.64
CA ARG A 91 -6.01 8.79 -9.95
C ARG A 91 -4.71 8.69 -10.73
N VAL A 92 -4.45 7.54 -11.32
CA VAL A 92 -3.36 7.32 -12.26
C VAL A 92 -3.93 6.81 -13.58
N ASP A 93 -3.57 7.47 -14.68
CA ASP A 93 -3.80 6.97 -16.02
C ASP A 93 -2.63 6.11 -16.44
N ARG A 94 -2.91 4.84 -16.77
CA ARG A 94 -1.86 3.86 -17.12
C ARG A 94 -1.49 3.91 -18.62
N PHE A 95 -2.30 4.55 -19.43
CA PHE A 95 -2.16 4.64 -20.87
C PHE A 95 -1.69 6.02 -21.36
N ASP A 96 -1.81 7.02 -20.49
CA ASP A 96 -1.30 8.35 -20.75
C ASP A 96 0.06 8.54 -20.09
N ASN A 97 0.95 9.29 -20.74
CA ASN A 97 2.24 9.68 -20.16
C ASN A 97 2.09 10.78 -19.09
N ASP A 98 0.96 10.75 -18.36
CA ASP A 98 0.72 11.70 -17.27
C ASP A 98 1.44 11.25 -16.00
N PHE A 99 2.54 11.90 -15.69
CA PHE A 99 3.28 11.75 -14.43
C PHE A 99 2.70 12.56 -13.27
N GLY A 100 1.51 13.13 -13.42
CA GLY A 100 0.86 13.97 -12.41
C GLY A 100 0.65 13.25 -11.08
N PHE A 101 0.40 11.93 -11.11
CA PHE A 101 0.28 11.13 -9.89
C PHE A 101 1.59 11.07 -9.09
N LEU A 102 2.76 11.09 -9.74
CA LEU A 102 4.07 11.13 -9.06
C LEU A 102 4.22 12.42 -8.27
N TRP A 103 4.03 13.56 -8.93
CA TRP A 103 4.15 14.87 -8.31
C TRP A 103 3.13 15.08 -7.19
N LYS A 104 1.90 14.62 -7.39
CA LYS A 104 0.86 14.67 -6.36
C LYS A 104 1.21 13.81 -5.15
N SER A 105 1.77 12.63 -5.36
CA SER A 105 2.24 11.75 -4.29
C SER A 105 3.39 12.38 -3.52
N ILE A 106 4.39 12.93 -4.23
CA ILE A 106 5.53 13.61 -3.62
C ILE A 106 5.08 14.81 -2.77
N ASP A 107 4.16 15.63 -3.28
CA ASP A 107 3.62 16.79 -2.54
C ASP A 107 2.89 16.35 -1.25
N ILE A 108 2.06 15.30 -1.33
CA ILE A 108 1.39 14.71 -0.17
C ILE A 108 2.41 14.26 0.89
N LEU A 109 3.46 13.57 0.48
CA LEU A 109 4.51 13.07 1.38
C LEU A 109 5.32 14.22 1.99
N LYS A 110 5.69 15.23 1.20
CA LYS A 110 6.39 16.42 1.71
C LYS A 110 5.61 17.17 2.77
N ARG A 111 4.27 17.10 2.73
CA ARG A 111 3.37 17.64 3.78
C ARG A 111 3.12 16.68 4.94
N GLY A 112 3.91 15.60 5.05
CA GLY A 112 3.78 14.61 6.13
C GLY A 112 2.65 13.61 5.94
N GLY A 113 2.08 13.50 4.72
CA GLY A 113 1.01 12.55 4.38
C GLY A 113 1.50 11.11 4.24
N VAL A 114 0.56 10.21 3.99
CA VAL A 114 0.83 8.80 3.70
C VAL A 114 0.20 8.43 2.37
N VAL A 115 0.99 7.81 1.50
CA VAL A 115 0.56 7.27 0.22
C VAL A 115 0.54 5.75 0.30
N GLU A 116 -0.43 5.12 -0.34
CA GLU A 116 -0.53 3.68 -0.46
C GLU A 116 -0.44 3.29 -1.94
N ILE A 117 0.35 2.27 -2.23
CA ILE A 117 0.54 1.78 -3.59
C ILE A 117 0.56 0.26 -3.65
N PHE A 118 -0.04 -0.26 -4.71
CA PHE A 118 0.03 -1.65 -5.15
C PHE A 118 0.89 -1.71 -6.42
N PRO A 119 2.21 -1.96 -6.30
CA PRO A 119 3.12 -1.82 -7.45
C PRO A 119 2.94 -2.90 -8.52
N GLU A 120 2.19 -3.97 -8.22
CA GLU A 120 1.75 -4.96 -9.20
C GLU A 120 0.84 -4.38 -10.29
N SER A 121 0.24 -3.21 -10.04
CA SER A 121 -0.65 -2.45 -10.96
C SER A 121 -1.94 -3.16 -11.38
N ARG A 122 -2.11 -4.42 -11.05
CA ARG A 122 -3.34 -5.21 -11.24
C ARG A 122 -3.43 -6.31 -10.20
N ILE A 123 -4.60 -6.87 -10.05
CA ILE A 123 -4.80 -8.08 -9.26
C ILE A 123 -4.33 -9.28 -10.10
N PRO A 124 -3.53 -10.21 -9.53
CA PRO A 124 -3.13 -11.44 -10.20
C PRO A 124 -4.33 -12.30 -10.59
N GLU A 125 -4.25 -12.98 -11.72
CA GLU A 125 -5.21 -14.00 -12.11
C GLU A 125 -5.02 -15.29 -11.28
N LYS A 126 -6.00 -16.22 -11.36
CA LYS A 126 -6.09 -17.36 -10.44
C LYS A 126 -4.86 -18.20 -10.41
N ASP A 127 -4.08 -18.43 -11.33
CA ASP A 127 -2.94 -19.34 -11.35
C ASP A 127 -1.60 -18.62 -11.57
N GLU A 128 -1.61 -17.31 -11.44
CA GLU A 128 -0.38 -16.51 -11.57
C GLU A 128 0.46 -16.52 -10.28
N PRO A 129 1.79 -16.53 -10.41
CA PRO A 129 2.68 -16.39 -9.26
C PRO A 129 2.47 -15.02 -8.61
N THR A 130 2.44 -14.99 -7.28
CA THR A 130 2.21 -13.76 -6.52
C THR A 130 3.30 -13.54 -5.49
N PRO A 131 3.71 -12.28 -5.26
CA PRO A 131 3.29 -11.06 -5.97
C PRO A 131 3.84 -10.99 -7.40
N LEU A 132 3.11 -10.31 -8.29
CA LEU A 132 3.55 -10.02 -9.65
C LEU A 132 4.82 -9.17 -9.67
N GLU A 133 5.34 -8.89 -10.87
CA GLU A 133 6.43 -7.94 -11.04
C GLU A 133 6.00 -6.52 -10.61
N PHE A 134 6.89 -5.81 -9.91
CA PHE A 134 6.63 -4.49 -9.38
C PHE A 134 7.05 -3.40 -10.36
N LYS A 135 6.17 -2.44 -10.63
CA LYS A 135 6.51 -1.20 -11.32
C LYS A 135 7.24 -0.26 -10.35
N PRO A 136 8.39 0.31 -10.75
CA PRO A 136 9.29 1.00 -9.83
C PRO A 136 8.90 2.44 -9.46
N SER A 137 7.76 2.96 -9.92
CA SER A 137 7.35 4.36 -9.71
C SER A 137 7.36 4.80 -8.23
N TYR A 138 7.05 3.89 -7.30
CA TYR A 138 7.06 4.18 -5.87
C TYR A 138 8.49 4.40 -5.32
N VAL A 139 9.50 3.78 -5.93
CA VAL A 139 10.90 3.99 -5.57
C VAL A 139 11.31 5.41 -5.92
N TYR A 140 10.94 5.88 -7.12
CA TYR A 140 11.15 7.27 -7.52
C TYR A 140 10.46 8.25 -6.56
N ILE A 141 9.19 8.00 -6.22
CA ILE A 141 8.44 8.82 -5.24
C ILE A 141 9.17 8.84 -3.88
N ALA A 142 9.69 7.70 -3.43
CA ALA A 142 10.41 7.60 -2.16
C ALA A 142 11.72 8.39 -2.18
N LEU A 143 12.51 8.28 -3.24
CA LEU A 143 13.74 9.05 -3.43
C LEU A 143 13.47 10.56 -3.39
N GLN A 144 12.49 11.04 -4.17
CA GLN A 144 12.16 12.47 -4.28
C GLN A 144 11.50 13.04 -3.01
N SER A 145 10.85 12.23 -2.21
CA SER A 145 10.17 12.65 -1.00
C SER A 145 10.96 12.34 0.28
N SER A 146 12.00 11.51 0.22
CA SER A 146 12.70 10.92 1.36
C SER A 146 11.71 10.25 2.35
N ALA A 147 10.65 9.64 1.84
CA ALA A 147 9.69 8.92 2.65
C ALA A 147 10.11 7.46 2.79
N PRO A 148 10.05 6.87 4.01
CA PRO A 148 10.28 5.44 4.18
C PRO A 148 9.21 4.63 3.46
N LEU A 149 9.59 3.48 2.94
CA LEU A 149 8.69 2.45 2.43
C LEU A 149 8.31 1.52 3.59
N ILE A 150 7.02 1.32 3.80
CA ILE A 150 6.51 0.33 4.77
C ILE A 150 5.96 -0.85 3.96
N PRO A 151 6.74 -1.93 3.81
CA PRO A 151 6.27 -3.12 3.12
C PRO A 151 5.21 -3.80 3.98
N VAL A 152 4.12 -4.22 3.34
CA VAL A 152 3.03 -4.94 3.98
C VAL A 152 2.53 -6.06 3.07
N PHE A 153 1.99 -7.12 3.66
CA PHE A 153 1.47 -8.24 2.89
C PHE A 153 0.08 -8.65 3.40
N THR A 154 -0.80 -9.04 2.48
CA THR A 154 -2.13 -9.61 2.76
C THR A 154 -2.33 -10.93 2.04
N ASP A 155 -2.99 -11.89 2.72
CA ASP A 155 -3.41 -13.15 2.10
C ASP A 155 -4.69 -13.02 1.25
N GLY A 156 -5.38 -11.88 1.32
CA GLY A 156 -6.58 -11.59 0.52
C GLY A 156 -7.82 -12.41 0.89
N GLY A 157 -7.80 -13.15 1.99
CA GLY A 157 -8.86 -14.06 2.41
C GLY A 157 -10.12 -13.38 2.99
N TYR A 158 -10.57 -12.28 2.38
CA TYR A 158 -11.72 -11.49 2.88
C TYR A 158 -13.06 -12.19 2.65
N PHE A 159 -14.02 -11.89 3.52
CA PHE A 159 -15.41 -12.41 3.47
C PHE A 159 -15.52 -13.94 3.39
N SER A 160 -14.48 -14.64 3.78
CA SER A 160 -14.45 -16.11 3.82
C SER A 160 -14.76 -16.65 5.22
N LYS A 161 -15.02 -17.96 5.32
CA LYS A 161 -15.13 -18.62 6.64
C LYS A 161 -13.84 -18.56 7.45
N LYS A 162 -12.69 -18.50 6.76
CA LYS A 162 -11.38 -18.30 7.38
C LYS A 162 -11.12 -16.81 7.64
N ARG A 163 -10.31 -16.50 8.63
CA ARG A 163 -9.86 -15.14 8.90
C ARG A 163 -8.86 -14.72 7.83
N SER A 164 -8.98 -13.49 7.36
CA SER A 164 -7.90 -12.88 6.59
C SER A 164 -6.71 -12.55 7.49
N ASN A 165 -5.52 -12.54 6.93
CA ASN A 165 -4.31 -12.25 7.67
C ASN A 165 -3.48 -11.22 6.93
N VAL A 166 -2.90 -10.30 7.69
CA VAL A 166 -1.99 -9.28 7.18
C VAL A 166 -0.75 -9.21 8.05
N ILE A 167 0.38 -8.85 7.46
CA ILE A 167 1.62 -8.61 8.20
C ILE A 167 2.20 -7.26 7.83
N ILE A 168 2.69 -6.54 8.84
CA ILE A 168 3.35 -5.25 8.70
C ILE A 168 4.86 -5.48 8.86
N GLY A 169 5.62 -5.14 7.82
CA GLY A 169 7.07 -5.23 7.80
C GLY A 169 7.74 -4.03 8.45
N THR A 170 9.06 -4.12 8.59
CA THR A 170 9.89 -3.00 9.03
C THR A 170 10.09 -1.98 7.91
N PRO A 171 10.13 -0.67 8.23
CA PRO A 171 10.36 0.36 7.22
C PRO A 171 11.69 0.18 6.50
N VAL A 172 11.70 0.48 5.22
CA VAL A 172 12.87 0.49 4.34
C VAL A 172 13.15 1.93 3.93
N TYR A 173 14.36 2.40 4.15
CA TYR A 173 14.81 3.72 3.74
C TYR A 173 15.59 3.59 2.44
N VAL A 174 15.06 4.15 1.35
CA VAL A 174 15.70 4.03 0.03
C VAL A 174 17.08 4.68 -0.03
N SER A 175 17.34 5.69 0.82
CA SER A 175 18.65 6.31 0.94
C SER A 175 19.74 5.37 1.50
N GLU A 176 19.35 4.36 2.26
CA GLU A 176 20.29 3.36 2.80
C GLU A 176 20.66 2.28 1.76
N LEU A 177 19.87 2.17 0.71
CA LEU A 177 20.05 1.20 -0.36
C LEU A 177 20.62 1.81 -1.64
N TYR A 178 20.69 3.14 -1.70
CA TYR A 178 21.18 3.85 -2.87
C TYR A 178 22.69 3.80 -2.96
N ASP A 179 23.22 3.29 -4.06
CA ASP A 179 24.65 3.17 -4.34
C ASP A 179 25.08 4.28 -5.31
N GLU A 180 25.82 5.26 -4.80
CA GLU A 180 26.27 6.42 -5.61
C GLU A 180 27.22 6.02 -6.76
N SER A 181 27.81 4.82 -6.72
CA SER A 181 28.65 4.31 -7.81
C SER A 181 27.84 3.84 -9.03
N LYS A 182 26.51 3.66 -8.88
CA LYS A 182 25.59 3.17 -9.89
C LYS A 182 24.76 4.29 -10.48
N GLY A 183 24.26 4.06 -11.71
CA GLY A 183 23.31 4.96 -12.33
C GLY A 183 21.95 4.96 -11.62
N GLU A 184 21.19 6.05 -11.74
CA GLU A 184 19.86 6.21 -11.10
C GLU A 184 18.92 5.06 -11.47
N ARG A 185 18.88 4.67 -12.74
CA ARG A 185 18.03 3.58 -13.23
C ARG A 185 18.38 2.25 -12.57
N GLU A 186 19.67 1.93 -12.47
CA GLU A 186 20.15 0.70 -11.85
C GLU A 186 19.80 0.67 -10.36
N ASN A 187 19.96 1.79 -9.66
CA ASN A 187 19.54 1.93 -8.27
C ASN A 187 18.04 1.70 -8.10
N ILE A 188 17.21 2.32 -8.95
CA ILE A 188 15.76 2.16 -8.90
C ILE A 188 15.36 0.69 -9.12
N GLU A 189 15.96 0.01 -10.09
CA GLU A 189 15.68 -1.41 -10.37
C GLU A 189 16.13 -2.31 -9.21
N ALA A 190 17.31 -2.07 -8.64
CA ALA A 190 17.83 -2.82 -7.50
C ALA A 190 16.97 -2.65 -6.24
N ILE A 191 16.59 -1.42 -5.92
CA ILE A 191 15.71 -1.11 -4.77
C ILE A 191 14.33 -1.73 -4.99
N ASN A 192 13.79 -1.66 -6.20
CA ASN A 192 12.50 -2.28 -6.54
C ASN A 192 12.52 -3.80 -6.32
N ALA A 193 13.57 -4.48 -6.79
CA ALA A 193 13.76 -5.91 -6.59
C ALA A 193 13.89 -6.25 -5.09
N TYR A 194 14.65 -5.46 -4.34
CA TYR A 194 14.78 -5.62 -2.89
C TYR A 194 13.43 -5.48 -2.17
N VAL A 195 12.65 -4.45 -2.44
CA VAL A 195 11.35 -4.26 -1.79
C VAL A 195 10.38 -5.38 -2.15
N ARG A 196 10.39 -5.86 -3.39
CA ARG A 196 9.59 -7.01 -3.80
C ARG A 196 9.98 -8.27 -3.02
N SER A 197 11.28 -8.56 -2.86
CA SER A 197 11.74 -9.70 -2.05
C SER A 197 11.29 -9.58 -0.60
N ARG A 198 11.35 -8.38 -0.01
CA ARG A 198 10.84 -8.15 1.37
C ARG A 198 9.36 -8.46 1.51
N ILE A 199 8.54 -8.15 0.49
CA ILE A 199 7.10 -8.46 0.52
C ILE A 199 6.85 -9.96 0.34
N ILE A 200 7.64 -10.66 -0.46
CA ILE A 200 7.60 -12.13 -0.58
C ILE A 200 7.96 -12.78 0.77
N GLU A 201 9.05 -12.36 1.41
CA GLU A 201 9.48 -12.84 2.72
C GLU A 201 8.41 -12.61 3.81
N LEU A 202 7.71 -11.46 3.78
CA LEU A 202 6.58 -11.21 4.68
C LEU A 202 5.44 -12.20 4.46
N GLY A 203 5.17 -12.59 3.21
CA GLY A 203 4.18 -13.60 2.89
C GLY A 203 4.55 -14.97 3.45
N GLU A 204 5.81 -15.38 3.30
CA GLU A 204 6.34 -16.63 3.85
C GLU A 204 6.29 -16.64 5.39
N GLU A 205 6.73 -15.55 6.01
CA GLU A 205 6.66 -15.36 7.46
C GLU A 205 5.21 -15.44 7.97
N LEU A 206 4.26 -14.82 7.27
CA LEU A 206 2.85 -14.89 7.59
C LEU A 206 2.31 -16.33 7.54
N GLU A 207 2.67 -17.08 6.50
CA GLU A 207 2.29 -18.48 6.37
C GLU A 207 2.85 -19.36 7.52
N GLN A 208 4.10 -19.15 7.91
CA GLN A 208 4.72 -19.86 9.04
C GLN A 208 3.98 -19.54 10.35
N ARG A 209 3.73 -18.25 10.64
CA ARG A 209 3.04 -17.81 11.87
C ARG A 209 1.57 -18.21 11.94
N ARG A 210 0.95 -18.48 10.79
CA ARG A 210 -0.43 -18.96 10.73
C ARG A 210 -0.55 -20.45 11.05
N LYS A 211 0.52 -21.21 10.82
CA LYS A 211 0.59 -22.65 11.10
C LYS A 211 1.01 -22.95 12.53
N ALA A 212 1.72 -22.03 13.19
CA ALA A 212 2.09 -22.08 14.59
C ALA A 212 0.92 -21.67 15.51
#